data_16fbd8cd900308d9fc0e2be637c30a40
#
_entry.id   16fbd8cd900308d9fc0e2be637c30a40
#
_cell.length_a   1.000
_cell.length_b   1.000
_cell.length_c   1.000
_cell.angle_alpha   90.00
_cell.angle_beta   90.00
_cell.angle_gamma   90.00
#
_symmetry.space_group_name_H-M   'P 1'
#
loop_
_entity.id
_entity.type
_entity.pdbx_description
1 polymer ?
#
loop_
_entity_poly.entity_id
_entity_poly.type
_entity_poly.pdbx_seq_one_letter_code
_entity_poly.pdbx_strand_id
1 'polypeptide(L)'
;DGVVFIYDVLGNFVRSFLLLTSKRRLEETIIQVYIWGSGLVALTSAMDLQVCDTVHAFSPAVYTMPTGLSEERLAITMVVLQPCFSSSGLVEVFLGTADSSILAVDVNGPHDQLIHGRLPAPVTSMAIAPNGRFLACFTLGLLTVVSTSFTTKVLEFDTLADSTPLDMQWCGEDSVLLSWEDCLLMVGPYGHWLKFKYRAPLFLIPEIDCCRIITDRSCELLQRVPGPIALIRQLSADNPSAMLYNTLEMCKVVDVKVDHVRSKDPPGQACLSAEILHAIQANIAAAAVELTTVQQKCYLR
;
A
#
# COMPACT_ATOMS: atom_id res chain seq x y z
N ASP A 1 -9.47 -17.59 -22.34
CA ASP A 1 -10.48 -18.68 -22.30
C ASP A 1 -11.46 -18.59 -21.12
N GLY A 2 -11.26 -17.68 -20.15
CA GLY A 2 -12.16 -17.44 -19.02
C GLY A 2 -12.35 -18.64 -18.07
N VAL A 3 -11.39 -19.55 -18.00
CA VAL A 3 -11.36 -20.68 -17.06
C VAL A 3 -10.48 -20.34 -15.89
N VAL A 4 -10.97 -20.51 -14.68
CA VAL A 4 -10.19 -20.39 -13.43
C VAL A 4 -9.79 -21.80 -12.99
N PHE A 5 -8.49 -21.99 -12.77
CA PHE A 5 -7.92 -23.21 -12.22
C PHE A 5 -7.47 -22.95 -10.78
N ILE A 6 -7.88 -23.80 -9.86
CA ILE A 6 -7.52 -23.72 -8.45
C ILE A 6 -6.57 -24.85 -8.11
N TYR A 7 -5.45 -24.50 -7.50
CA TYR A 7 -4.42 -25.41 -7.01
C TYR A 7 -4.26 -25.23 -5.50
N ASP A 8 -3.86 -26.30 -4.81
CA ASP A 8 -3.45 -26.21 -3.41
C ASP A 8 -2.03 -25.61 -3.28
N VAL A 9 -1.59 -25.37 -2.04
CA VAL A 9 -0.26 -24.82 -1.75
C VAL A 9 0.90 -25.74 -2.17
N LEU A 10 0.63 -27.01 -2.47
CA LEU A 10 1.59 -27.97 -2.97
C LEU A 10 1.62 -28.05 -4.50
N GLY A 11 0.75 -27.29 -5.17
CA GLY A 11 0.62 -27.28 -6.63
C GLY A 11 -0.27 -28.38 -7.20
N ASN A 12 -1.02 -29.13 -6.38
CA ASN A 12 -1.96 -30.12 -6.87
C ASN A 12 -3.23 -29.43 -7.37
N PHE A 13 -3.73 -29.88 -8.52
CA PHE A 13 -4.99 -29.40 -9.06
C PHE A 13 -6.16 -29.79 -8.15
N VAL A 14 -6.95 -28.80 -7.75
CA VAL A 14 -8.14 -28.99 -6.90
C VAL A 14 -9.40 -29.01 -7.75
N ARG A 15 -9.59 -27.96 -8.57
CA ARG A 15 -10.76 -27.81 -9.45
C ARG A 15 -10.56 -26.72 -10.48
N SER A 16 -11.52 -26.64 -11.41
CA SER A 16 -11.67 -25.52 -12.32
C SER A 16 -13.14 -25.15 -12.49
N PHE A 17 -13.40 -23.88 -12.83
CA PHE A 17 -14.71 -23.41 -13.18
C PHE A 17 -14.62 -22.33 -14.26
N LEU A 18 -15.76 -22.09 -14.90
CA LEU A 18 -15.85 -21.08 -15.95
C LEU A 18 -16.28 -19.76 -15.34
N LEU A 19 -15.52 -18.72 -15.60
CA LEU A 19 -15.80 -17.35 -15.19
C LEU A 19 -16.68 -16.63 -16.23
N LEU A 20 -16.40 -16.85 -17.53
CA LEU A 20 -17.21 -16.29 -18.59
C LEU A 20 -18.42 -17.20 -18.87
N THR A 21 -19.59 -16.79 -18.38
CA THR A 21 -20.84 -17.57 -18.49
C THR A 21 -21.64 -17.26 -19.75
N SER A 22 -21.35 -16.18 -20.46
CA SER A 22 -22.08 -15.74 -21.63
C SER A 22 -21.87 -16.62 -22.87
N LYS A 23 -22.86 -16.68 -23.77
CA LYS A 23 -22.74 -17.36 -25.07
C LYS A 23 -21.69 -16.71 -26.00
N ARG A 24 -21.16 -15.53 -25.64
CA ARG A 24 -20.15 -14.74 -26.38
C ARG A 24 -18.69 -15.12 -26.05
N ARG A 25 -18.44 -16.26 -25.45
CA ARG A 25 -17.12 -16.73 -24.98
C ARG A 25 -15.97 -16.69 -25.99
N LEU A 26 -16.26 -16.66 -27.27
CA LEU A 26 -15.26 -16.64 -28.33
C LEU A 26 -14.72 -15.23 -28.62
N GLU A 27 -15.41 -14.20 -28.16
CA GLU A 27 -15.10 -12.79 -28.47
C GLU A 27 -14.67 -11.99 -27.24
N GLU A 28 -14.99 -12.45 -26.02
CA GLU A 28 -14.66 -11.75 -24.78
C GLU A 28 -13.37 -12.26 -24.16
N THR A 29 -12.51 -11.31 -23.76
CA THR A 29 -11.28 -11.57 -23.03
C THR A 29 -11.32 -10.93 -21.66
N ILE A 30 -10.58 -11.49 -20.70
CA ILE A 30 -10.40 -10.91 -19.38
C ILE A 30 -9.27 -9.90 -19.47
N ILE A 31 -9.52 -8.65 -19.06
CA ILE A 31 -8.56 -7.55 -19.07
C ILE A 31 -7.85 -7.49 -17.73
N GLN A 32 -8.60 -7.53 -16.63
CA GLN A 32 -8.06 -7.39 -15.27
C GLN A 32 -8.79 -8.33 -14.32
N VAL A 33 -8.06 -8.86 -13.34
CA VAL A 33 -8.61 -9.74 -12.30
C VAL A 33 -8.18 -9.21 -10.93
N TYR A 34 -9.11 -9.22 -9.99
CA TYR A 34 -8.84 -8.95 -8.59
C TYR A 34 -9.36 -10.11 -7.75
N ILE A 35 -8.53 -10.57 -6.79
CA ILE A 35 -8.84 -11.70 -5.91
C ILE A 35 -8.78 -11.22 -4.47
N TRP A 36 -9.77 -11.61 -3.68
CA TRP A 36 -9.73 -11.47 -2.22
C TRP A 36 -9.97 -12.83 -1.57
N GLY A 37 -9.80 -12.96 -0.27
CA GLY A 37 -9.77 -14.23 0.45
C GLY A 37 -10.75 -15.32 0.01
N SER A 38 -12.00 -14.99 -0.29
CA SER A 38 -13.03 -15.96 -0.72
C SER A 38 -13.53 -15.74 -2.14
N GLY A 39 -13.26 -14.62 -2.76
CA GLY A 39 -13.90 -14.22 -4.01
C GLY A 39 -12.95 -13.70 -5.07
N LEU A 40 -13.54 -13.45 -6.25
CA LEU A 40 -12.84 -12.99 -7.43
C LEU A 40 -13.76 -12.07 -8.25
N VAL A 41 -13.21 -11.00 -8.78
CA VAL A 41 -13.83 -10.14 -9.78
C VAL A 41 -12.93 -10.07 -11.01
N ALA A 42 -13.49 -10.19 -12.18
CA ALA A 42 -12.81 -9.99 -13.46
C ALA A 42 -13.53 -8.97 -14.32
N LEU A 43 -12.76 -8.03 -14.86
CA LEU A 43 -13.21 -7.09 -15.87
C LEU A 43 -13.02 -7.72 -17.25
N THR A 44 -14.06 -7.72 -18.08
CA THR A 44 -14.02 -8.25 -19.44
C THR A 44 -13.75 -7.16 -20.47
N SER A 45 -13.41 -7.56 -21.68
CA SER A 45 -13.28 -6.64 -22.83
C SER A 45 -14.59 -5.95 -23.22
N ALA A 46 -15.73 -6.53 -22.85
CA ALA A 46 -17.04 -5.89 -23.00
C ALA A 46 -17.34 -4.84 -21.90
N MET A 47 -16.37 -4.56 -21.02
CA MET A 47 -16.50 -3.67 -19.86
C MET A 47 -17.53 -4.13 -18.83
N ASP A 48 -17.87 -5.41 -18.78
CA ASP A 48 -18.68 -6.01 -17.73
C ASP A 48 -17.82 -6.68 -16.67
N LEU A 49 -18.33 -6.71 -15.43
CA LEU A 49 -17.67 -7.39 -14.32
C LEU A 49 -18.27 -8.79 -14.13
N GLN A 50 -17.40 -9.79 -14.14
CA GLN A 50 -17.76 -11.16 -13.75
C GLN A 50 -17.35 -11.38 -12.30
N VAL A 51 -18.29 -11.68 -11.44
CA VAL A 51 -18.09 -11.78 -9.99
C VAL A 51 -18.35 -13.20 -9.51
N CYS A 52 -17.45 -13.70 -8.69
CA CYS A 52 -17.60 -14.95 -7.95
C CYS A 52 -17.29 -14.69 -6.47
N ASP A 53 -18.30 -14.70 -5.60
CA ASP A 53 -18.13 -14.38 -4.18
C ASP A 53 -17.42 -15.49 -3.40
N THR A 54 -17.54 -16.74 -3.86
CA THR A 54 -17.02 -17.91 -3.15
C THR A 54 -16.37 -18.90 -4.10
N VAL A 55 -15.08 -18.69 -4.40
CA VAL A 55 -14.28 -19.59 -5.26
C VAL A 55 -14.09 -20.98 -4.65
N HIS A 56 -14.23 -21.12 -3.33
CA HIS A 56 -14.07 -22.39 -2.61
C HIS A 56 -15.33 -23.25 -2.55
N ALA A 57 -16.47 -22.73 -3.00
CA ALA A 57 -17.72 -23.49 -3.07
C ALA A 57 -17.59 -24.70 -4.03
N PHE A 58 -18.33 -25.77 -3.78
CA PHE A 58 -18.35 -26.94 -4.66
C PHE A 58 -18.75 -26.58 -6.09
N SER A 59 -19.74 -25.68 -6.24
CA SER A 59 -20.16 -25.09 -7.50
C SER A 59 -20.14 -23.58 -7.34
N PRO A 60 -19.03 -22.90 -7.72
CA PRO A 60 -18.94 -21.45 -7.62
C PRO A 60 -20.00 -20.78 -8.48
N ALA A 61 -20.81 -19.93 -7.87
CA ALA A 61 -21.78 -19.12 -8.60
C ALA A 61 -21.08 -17.89 -9.18
N VAL A 62 -21.21 -17.70 -10.49
CA VAL A 62 -20.70 -16.53 -11.19
C VAL A 62 -21.87 -15.70 -11.69
N TYR A 63 -21.82 -14.40 -11.44
CA TYR A 63 -22.82 -13.46 -11.95
C TYR A 63 -22.14 -12.25 -12.60
N THR A 64 -22.90 -11.55 -13.45
CA THR A 64 -22.40 -10.38 -14.18
C THR A 64 -22.95 -9.12 -13.53
N MET A 65 -22.08 -8.15 -13.25
CA MET A 65 -22.46 -6.79 -12.87
C MET A 65 -22.15 -5.85 -14.03
N PRO A 66 -23.19 -5.23 -14.64
CA PRO A 66 -22.99 -4.30 -15.75
C PRO A 66 -22.38 -2.99 -15.23
N THR A 67 -21.32 -2.53 -15.86
CA THR A 67 -20.66 -1.27 -15.48
C THR A 67 -21.28 -0.04 -16.14
N GLY A 68 -22.08 -0.22 -17.18
CA GLY A 68 -22.58 0.87 -18.00
C GLY A 68 -21.48 1.58 -18.82
N LEU A 69 -20.28 1.04 -18.82
CA LEU A 69 -19.16 1.54 -19.64
C LEU A 69 -19.30 1.08 -21.09
N SER A 70 -18.66 1.79 -22.01
CA SER A 70 -18.64 1.52 -23.43
C SER A 70 -17.21 1.61 -23.97
N GLU A 71 -17.03 1.28 -25.25
CA GLU A 71 -15.71 1.43 -25.91
C GLU A 71 -15.18 2.87 -25.89
N GLU A 72 -16.05 3.87 -25.72
CA GLU A 72 -15.65 5.28 -25.60
C GLU A 72 -15.23 5.67 -24.17
N ARG A 73 -15.70 4.94 -23.16
CA ARG A 73 -15.42 5.18 -21.74
C ARG A 73 -14.83 3.93 -21.12
N LEU A 74 -13.53 3.74 -21.32
CA LEU A 74 -12.83 2.55 -20.85
C LEU A 74 -12.46 2.64 -19.36
N ALA A 75 -12.52 1.52 -18.66
CA ALA A 75 -11.88 1.36 -17.36
C ALA A 75 -10.36 1.16 -17.53
N ILE A 76 -9.57 1.96 -16.82
CA ILE A 76 -8.10 1.89 -16.83
C ILE A 76 -7.60 1.05 -15.65
N THR A 77 -8.22 1.23 -14.47
CA THR A 77 -7.81 0.55 -13.24
C THR A 77 -9.03 0.09 -12.46
N MET A 78 -8.88 -0.99 -11.71
CA MET A 78 -9.94 -1.61 -10.94
C MET A 78 -9.42 -1.99 -9.55
N VAL A 79 -10.21 -1.72 -8.52
CA VAL A 79 -10.01 -2.26 -7.17
C VAL A 79 -11.35 -2.70 -6.59
N VAL A 80 -11.31 -3.62 -5.64
CA VAL A 80 -12.50 -4.24 -5.07
C VAL A 80 -12.58 -3.96 -3.58
N LEU A 81 -13.68 -3.36 -3.14
CA LEU A 81 -14.04 -3.27 -1.74
C LEU A 81 -14.73 -4.59 -1.34
N GLN A 82 -14.08 -5.32 -0.45
CA GLN A 82 -14.56 -6.63 -0.02
C GLN A 82 -15.88 -6.53 0.74
N PRO A 83 -16.75 -7.55 0.72
CA PRO A 83 -18.04 -7.54 1.40
C PRO A 83 -18.01 -7.19 2.89
N CYS A 84 -16.92 -7.58 3.58
CA CYS A 84 -16.75 -7.30 5.01
C CYS A 84 -16.53 -5.81 5.34
N PHE A 85 -16.17 -4.99 4.34
CA PHE A 85 -15.94 -3.56 4.48
C PHE A 85 -17.03 -2.70 3.84
N SER A 86 -17.85 -3.29 2.97
CA SER A 86 -18.97 -2.61 2.34
C SER A 86 -20.14 -2.45 3.32
N SER A 87 -20.83 -1.33 3.24
CA SER A 87 -22.04 -1.07 4.04
C SER A 87 -23.21 -1.98 3.65
N SER A 88 -23.24 -2.45 2.42
CA SER A 88 -24.24 -3.37 1.89
C SER A 88 -23.99 -4.83 2.27
N GLY A 89 -22.77 -5.16 2.72
CA GLY A 89 -22.30 -6.53 2.90
C GLY A 89 -22.08 -7.30 1.59
N LEU A 90 -22.10 -6.60 0.45
CA LEU A 90 -21.88 -7.13 -0.88
C LEU A 90 -20.62 -6.53 -1.49
N VAL A 91 -20.11 -7.15 -2.54
CA VAL A 91 -18.95 -6.67 -3.29
C VAL A 91 -19.26 -5.32 -3.92
N GLU A 92 -18.34 -4.36 -3.77
CA GLU A 92 -18.34 -3.10 -4.48
C GLU A 92 -17.03 -2.98 -5.27
N VAL A 93 -17.10 -2.53 -6.52
CA VAL A 93 -15.94 -2.42 -7.40
C VAL A 93 -15.74 -0.96 -7.78
N PHE A 94 -14.57 -0.42 -7.56
CA PHE A 94 -14.22 0.92 -8.00
C PHE A 94 -13.40 0.82 -9.29
N LEU A 95 -13.86 1.53 -10.32
CA LEU A 95 -13.24 1.62 -11.63
C LEU A 95 -12.76 3.04 -11.88
N GLY A 96 -11.48 3.19 -12.14
CA GLY A 96 -10.92 4.44 -12.67
C GLY A 96 -11.09 4.47 -14.19
N THR A 97 -11.72 5.50 -14.71
CA THR A 97 -12.10 5.60 -16.12
C THR A 97 -11.24 6.60 -16.89
N ALA A 98 -11.19 6.45 -18.21
CA ALA A 98 -10.41 7.29 -19.10
C ALA A 98 -10.85 8.78 -19.11
N ASP A 99 -12.08 9.06 -18.72
CA ASP A 99 -12.64 10.41 -18.61
C ASP A 99 -12.34 11.09 -17.25
N SER A 100 -11.39 10.58 -16.50
CA SER A 100 -10.94 11.13 -15.21
C SER A 100 -12.01 11.07 -14.11
N SER A 101 -12.86 10.06 -14.13
CA SER A 101 -13.84 9.79 -13.08
C SER A 101 -13.58 8.45 -12.38
N ILE A 102 -14.20 8.29 -11.21
CA ILE A 102 -14.24 7.01 -10.49
C ILE A 102 -15.69 6.54 -10.48
N LEU A 103 -15.90 5.33 -10.94
CA LEU A 103 -17.19 4.66 -10.97
C LEU A 103 -17.23 3.61 -9.88
N ALA A 104 -18.18 3.69 -8.96
CA ALA A 104 -18.49 2.61 -8.03
C ALA A 104 -19.58 1.73 -8.63
N VAL A 105 -19.32 0.44 -8.74
CA VAL A 105 -20.26 -0.54 -9.27
C VAL A 105 -20.62 -1.52 -8.17
N ASP A 106 -21.89 -1.65 -7.89
CA ASP A 106 -22.45 -2.62 -6.97
C ASP A 106 -23.56 -3.44 -7.67
N VAL A 107 -24.28 -4.26 -6.93
CA VAL A 107 -25.39 -5.07 -7.47
C VAL A 107 -26.58 -4.25 -7.99
N ASN A 108 -26.69 -2.98 -7.57
CA ASN A 108 -27.74 -2.06 -8.02
C ASN A 108 -27.34 -1.33 -9.31
N GLY A 109 -26.07 -1.42 -9.69
CA GLY A 109 -25.51 -0.82 -10.90
C GLY A 109 -24.40 0.18 -10.65
N PRO A 110 -23.99 0.91 -11.68
CA PRO A 110 -22.91 1.88 -11.60
C PRO A 110 -23.35 3.22 -10.99
N HIS A 111 -22.52 3.76 -10.12
CA HIS A 111 -22.66 5.08 -9.49
C HIS A 111 -21.43 5.91 -9.74
N ASP A 112 -21.57 7.04 -10.40
CA ASP A 112 -20.45 7.96 -10.64
C ASP A 112 -20.08 8.70 -9.34
N GLN A 113 -18.83 8.57 -8.90
CA GLN A 113 -18.32 9.18 -7.67
C GLN A 113 -17.57 10.47 -8.00
N LEU A 114 -18.23 11.58 -7.78
CA LEU A 114 -17.64 12.91 -7.96
C LEU A 114 -16.91 13.33 -6.67
N ILE A 115 -15.62 13.02 -6.56
CA ILE A 115 -14.79 13.49 -5.46
C ILE A 115 -14.49 14.97 -5.66
N HIS A 116 -15.30 15.85 -5.07
CA HIS A 116 -15.12 17.32 -5.16
C HIS A 116 -14.88 17.86 -6.59
N GLY A 117 -15.43 17.20 -7.60
CA GLY A 117 -15.23 17.50 -9.01
C GLY A 117 -14.50 16.37 -9.75
N ARG A 118 -14.26 16.58 -11.04
CA ARG A 118 -13.45 15.63 -11.84
C ARG A 118 -12.00 15.69 -11.42
N LEU A 119 -11.34 14.56 -11.41
CA LEU A 119 -9.89 14.48 -11.21
C LEU A 119 -9.15 15.20 -12.35
N PRO A 120 -7.93 15.71 -12.10
CA PRO A 120 -7.17 16.46 -13.12
C PRO A 120 -6.78 15.60 -14.32
N ALA A 121 -6.73 14.30 -14.14
CA ALA A 121 -6.41 13.32 -15.18
C ALA A 121 -6.97 11.94 -14.83
N PRO A 122 -6.96 10.98 -15.77
CA PRO A 122 -7.35 9.60 -15.50
C PRO A 122 -6.53 8.99 -14.36
N VAL A 123 -7.19 8.18 -13.53
CA VAL A 123 -6.54 7.44 -12.46
C VAL A 123 -5.76 6.29 -13.08
N THR A 124 -4.46 6.27 -12.87
CA THR A 124 -3.57 5.24 -13.43
C THR A 124 -3.33 4.09 -12.46
N SER A 125 -3.46 4.33 -11.16
CA SER A 125 -3.32 3.30 -10.13
C SER A 125 -4.27 3.57 -8.97
N MET A 126 -4.86 2.51 -8.41
CA MET A 126 -5.73 2.57 -7.23
C MET A 126 -5.37 1.44 -6.26
N ALA A 127 -5.51 1.71 -4.96
CA ALA A 127 -5.37 0.71 -3.91
C ALA A 127 -6.29 1.03 -2.72
N ILE A 128 -6.98 0.01 -2.20
CA ILE A 128 -7.81 0.13 -1.00
C ILE A 128 -6.99 -0.26 0.22
N ALA A 129 -7.12 0.51 1.29
CA ALA A 129 -6.47 0.20 2.56
C ALA A 129 -6.97 -1.14 3.14
N PRO A 130 -6.13 -1.91 3.87
CA PRO A 130 -6.52 -3.19 4.45
C PRO A 130 -7.75 -3.14 5.37
N ASN A 131 -8.03 -1.98 5.96
CA ASN A 131 -9.23 -1.75 6.79
C ASN A 131 -10.49 -1.37 5.98
N GLY A 132 -10.41 -1.29 4.66
CA GLY A 132 -11.50 -0.93 3.76
C GLY A 132 -12.00 0.52 3.86
N ARG A 133 -11.33 1.41 4.63
CA ARG A 133 -11.83 2.77 4.88
C ARG A 133 -11.33 3.80 3.90
N PHE A 134 -10.18 3.58 3.30
CA PHE A 134 -9.49 4.55 2.45
C PHE A 134 -9.16 3.97 1.09
N LEU A 135 -9.27 4.81 0.08
CA LEU A 135 -8.87 4.56 -1.29
C LEU A 135 -7.75 5.52 -1.66
N ALA A 136 -6.62 4.99 -2.06
CA ALA A 136 -5.53 5.75 -2.66
C ALA A 136 -5.70 5.75 -4.19
N CYS A 137 -5.56 6.91 -4.80
CA CYS A 137 -5.63 7.12 -6.25
C CYS A 137 -4.40 7.87 -6.72
N PHE A 138 -3.79 7.43 -7.80
CA PHE A 138 -2.65 8.12 -8.41
C PHE A 138 -3.03 8.68 -9.78
N THR A 139 -2.77 9.98 -9.98
CA THR A 139 -3.05 10.71 -11.22
C THR A 139 -1.93 11.71 -11.51
N LEU A 140 -1.25 11.63 -12.65
CA LEU A 140 -0.25 12.63 -13.10
C LEU A 140 0.71 13.11 -11.99
N GLY A 141 1.34 12.19 -11.26
CA GLY A 141 2.26 12.55 -10.17
C GLY A 141 1.58 12.90 -8.85
N LEU A 142 0.26 13.00 -8.81
CA LEU A 142 -0.51 13.34 -7.61
C LEU A 142 -1.08 12.08 -6.96
N LEU A 143 -0.74 11.86 -5.69
CA LEU A 143 -1.38 10.86 -4.83
C LEU A 143 -2.53 11.52 -4.08
N THR A 144 -3.74 11.03 -4.28
CA THR A 144 -4.93 11.46 -3.55
C THR A 144 -5.47 10.31 -2.72
N VAL A 145 -5.73 10.54 -1.44
CA VAL A 145 -6.38 9.56 -0.56
C VAL A 145 -7.74 10.08 -0.15
N VAL A 146 -8.75 9.26 -0.38
CA VAL A 146 -10.15 9.56 -0.05
C VAL A 146 -10.76 8.45 0.79
N SER A 147 -11.85 8.74 1.49
CA SER A 147 -12.66 7.69 2.11
C SER A 147 -13.32 6.81 1.04
N THR A 148 -13.50 5.52 1.30
CA THR A 148 -14.22 4.60 0.38
C THR A 148 -15.69 4.97 0.20
N SER A 149 -16.25 5.79 1.11
CA SER A 149 -17.57 6.41 0.95
C SER A 149 -17.57 7.65 0.08
N PHE A 150 -16.40 8.10 -0.41
CA PHE A 150 -16.20 9.30 -1.23
C PHE A 150 -16.67 10.63 -0.60
N THR A 151 -16.91 10.63 0.71
CA THR A 151 -17.39 11.82 1.43
C THR A 151 -16.29 12.78 1.86
N THR A 152 -15.07 12.25 2.07
CA THR A 152 -13.94 13.04 2.58
C THR A 152 -12.66 12.76 1.79
N LYS A 153 -11.95 13.84 1.45
CA LYS A 153 -10.57 13.79 0.95
C LYS A 153 -9.63 13.91 2.14
N VAL A 154 -8.79 12.92 2.35
CA VAL A 154 -7.91 12.80 3.52
C VAL A 154 -6.54 13.38 3.26
N LEU A 155 -5.98 13.11 2.08
CA LEU A 155 -4.64 13.53 1.69
C LEU A 155 -4.59 13.87 0.21
N GLU A 156 -3.79 14.89 -0.10
CA GLU A 156 -3.32 15.19 -1.45
C GLU A 156 -1.82 15.44 -1.36
N PHE A 157 -1.05 14.68 -2.10
CA PHE A 157 0.40 14.71 -2.05
C PHE A 157 0.98 14.69 -3.46
N ASP A 158 1.75 15.73 -3.80
CA ASP A 158 2.48 15.80 -5.06
C ASP A 158 3.80 15.05 -4.90
N THR A 159 3.94 13.96 -5.65
CA THR A 159 5.15 13.13 -5.64
C THR A 159 6.29 13.74 -6.44
N LEU A 160 6.00 14.75 -7.27
CA LEU A 160 6.92 15.35 -8.24
C LEU A 160 7.49 14.31 -9.24
N ALA A 161 6.77 13.21 -9.45
CA ALA A 161 7.17 12.16 -10.39
C ALA A 161 6.53 12.40 -11.76
N ASP A 162 7.36 12.34 -12.81
CA ASP A 162 6.91 12.47 -14.21
C ASP A 162 6.33 11.17 -14.77
N SER A 163 6.54 10.04 -14.06
CA SER A 163 6.10 8.71 -14.47
C SER A 163 5.11 8.10 -13.48
N THR A 164 4.27 7.20 -13.99
CA THR A 164 3.37 6.41 -13.16
C THR A 164 4.16 5.40 -12.33
N PRO A 165 3.77 5.12 -11.07
CA PRO A 165 4.38 4.05 -10.28
C PRO A 165 4.11 2.69 -10.93
N LEU A 166 5.08 1.78 -10.81
CA LEU A 166 4.95 0.39 -11.25
C LEU A 166 3.95 -0.39 -10.39
N ASP A 167 3.93 -0.11 -9.10
CA ASP A 167 2.97 -0.68 -8.14
C ASP A 167 2.65 0.35 -7.05
N MET A 168 1.44 0.29 -6.53
CA MET A 168 0.97 1.12 -5.42
C MET A 168 0.17 0.27 -4.44
N GLN A 169 0.63 0.21 -3.20
CA GLN A 169 0.02 -0.59 -2.14
C GLN A 169 -0.02 0.16 -0.81
N TRP A 170 -0.80 -0.35 0.12
CA TRP A 170 -0.84 0.17 1.48
C TRP A 170 0.20 -0.50 2.37
N CYS A 171 0.74 0.26 3.29
CA CYS A 171 1.56 -0.21 4.40
C CYS A 171 0.78 0.00 5.71
N GLY A 172 0.13 -1.05 6.17
CA GLY A 172 -0.83 -0.92 7.24
C GLY A 172 -2.05 -0.08 6.84
N GLU A 173 -2.62 0.65 7.78
CA GLU A 173 -3.89 1.35 7.58
C GLU A 173 -3.74 2.83 7.20
N ASP A 174 -2.54 3.40 7.27
CA ASP A 174 -2.35 4.85 7.25
C ASP A 174 -1.25 5.35 6.30
N SER A 175 -0.50 4.48 5.66
CA SER A 175 0.59 4.88 4.78
C SER A 175 0.49 4.19 3.43
N VAL A 176 0.82 4.91 2.35
CA VAL A 176 0.79 4.41 0.97
C VAL A 176 2.21 4.27 0.45
N LEU A 177 2.49 3.16 -0.19
CA LEU A 177 3.75 2.87 -0.87
C LEU A 177 3.56 3.00 -2.38
N LEU A 178 4.49 3.69 -3.01
CA LEU A 178 4.57 3.82 -4.46
C LEU A 178 5.95 3.38 -4.91
N SER A 179 6.01 2.45 -5.84
CA SER A 179 7.27 1.92 -6.36
C SER A 179 7.54 2.37 -7.78
N TRP A 180 8.80 2.73 -8.04
CA TRP A 180 9.36 2.96 -9.37
C TRP A 180 10.57 2.02 -9.55
N GLU A 181 11.21 2.06 -10.72
CA GLU A 181 12.32 1.15 -11.04
C GLU A 181 13.50 1.22 -10.06
N ASP A 182 13.77 2.40 -9.50
CA ASP A 182 14.94 2.69 -8.67
C ASP A 182 14.61 3.09 -7.23
N CYS A 183 13.33 3.28 -6.91
CA CYS A 183 12.93 3.76 -5.60
C CYS A 183 11.54 3.32 -5.15
N LEU A 184 11.37 3.30 -3.85
CA LEU A 184 10.11 3.12 -3.15
C LEU A 184 9.85 4.37 -2.32
N LEU A 185 8.70 5.01 -2.53
CA LEU A 185 8.24 6.16 -1.76
C LEU A 185 7.14 5.71 -0.80
N MET A 186 7.30 5.98 0.47
CA MET A 186 6.27 5.82 1.49
C MET A 186 5.69 7.18 1.84
N VAL A 187 4.40 7.34 1.71
CA VAL A 187 3.68 8.56 2.09
C VAL A 187 2.75 8.23 3.25
N GLY A 188 3.01 8.86 4.39
CA GLY A 188 2.22 8.68 5.61
C GLY A 188 1.06 9.68 5.71
N PRO A 189 0.24 9.57 6.77
CA PRO A 189 -0.79 10.55 7.08
C PRO A 189 -0.12 11.92 7.28
N TYR A 190 -0.83 12.97 6.94
CA TYR A 190 -0.34 14.36 7.04
C TYR A 190 0.77 14.75 6.05
N GLY A 191 1.03 13.94 5.01
CA GLY A 191 2.01 14.27 3.97
C GLY A 191 3.49 14.07 4.36
N HIS A 192 3.78 13.42 5.48
CA HIS A 192 5.13 12.97 5.78
C HIS A 192 5.52 11.83 4.84
N TRP A 193 6.75 11.84 4.35
CA TRP A 193 7.21 10.85 3.40
C TRP A 193 8.63 10.39 3.65
N LEU A 194 8.94 9.16 3.19
CA LEU A 194 10.26 8.55 3.20
C LEU A 194 10.52 7.93 1.84
N LYS A 195 11.76 8.05 1.35
CA LYS A 195 12.19 7.45 0.09
C LYS A 195 13.28 6.42 0.33
N PHE A 196 13.06 5.21 -0.17
CA PHE A 196 14.00 4.11 -0.09
C PHE A 196 14.55 3.81 -1.50
N LYS A 197 15.83 3.47 -1.60
CA LYS A 197 16.44 3.04 -2.86
C LYS A 197 16.42 1.52 -2.97
N TYR A 198 15.77 1.02 -3.98
CA TYR A 198 15.78 -0.40 -4.35
C TYR A 198 16.37 -0.54 -5.76
N ARG A 199 17.11 -1.63 -5.96
CA ARG A 199 17.68 -1.96 -7.27
C ARG A 199 16.91 -3.13 -7.81
N ALA A 200 16.03 -3.23 -8.50
CA ALA A 200 15.41 -4.39 -9.09
C ALA A 200 13.90 -4.33 -9.00
N PRO A 201 13.22 -5.10 -9.78
CA PRO A 201 11.78 -5.23 -9.61
C PRO A 201 11.49 -5.67 -8.18
N LEU A 202 10.58 -4.97 -7.53
CA LEU A 202 10.08 -5.32 -6.22
C LEU A 202 8.59 -5.57 -6.29
N PHE A 203 8.12 -6.48 -5.45
CA PHE A 203 6.72 -6.79 -5.30
C PHE A 203 6.25 -6.36 -3.91
N LEU A 204 5.15 -5.61 -3.87
CA LEU A 204 4.55 -5.10 -2.65
C LEU A 204 3.35 -5.96 -2.28
N ILE A 205 3.36 -6.53 -1.08
CA ILE A 205 2.24 -7.31 -0.55
C ILE A 205 1.71 -6.60 0.69
N PRO A 206 0.55 -5.93 0.61
CA PRO A 206 -0.04 -5.25 1.75
C PRO A 206 -0.51 -6.26 2.80
N GLU A 207 -0.21 -5.98 4.05
CA GLU A 207 -0.69 -6.69 5.23
C GLU A 207 -1.42 -5.71 6.16
N ILE A 208 -2.08 -6.22 7.21
CA ILE A 208 -2.93 -5.40 8.09
C ILE A 208 -2.14 -4.26 8.76
N ASP A 209 -0.89 -4.52 9.17
CA ASP A 209 -0.06 -3.59 9.96
C ASP A 209 1.26 -3.23 9.28
N CYS A 210 1.56 -3.81 8.13
CA CYS A 210 2.81 -3.62 7.43
C CYS A 210 2.66 -3.82 5.90
N CYS A 211 3.75 -3.72 5.18
CA CYS A 211 3.86 -4.19 3.80
C CYS A 211 5.09 -5.09 3.67
N ARG A 212 4.90 -6.23 3.05
CA ARG A 212 6.00 -7.12 2.70
C ARG A 212 6.57 -6.71 1.36
N ILE A 213 7.88 -6.50 1.33
CA ILE A 213 8.63 -6.15 0.13
C ILE A 213 9.44 -7.36 -0.28
N ILE A 214 9.17 -7.89 -1.48
CA ILE A 214 9.89 -9.02 -2.03
C ILE A 214 10.74 -8.54 -3.19
N THR A 215 12.03 -8.83 -3.12
CA THR A 215 13.00 -8.59 -4.19
C THR A 215 13.61 -9.92 -4.64
N ASP A 216 14.50 -9.89 -5.62
CA ASP A 216 15.26 -11.07 -6.05
C ASP A 216 16.22 -11.62 -4.97
N ARG A 217 16.52 -10.85 -3.93
CA ARG A 217 17.54 -11.17 -2.91
C ARG A 217 17.01 -11.21 -1.49
N SER A 218 15.93 -10.51 -1.21
CA SER A 218 15.43 -10.36 0.16
C SER A 218 13.91 -10.34 0.22
N CYS A 219 13.39 -10.73 1.38
CA CYS A 219 12.02 -10.53 1.78
C CYS A 219 12.05 -9.68 3.04
N GLU A 220 11.56 -8.46 2.96
CA GLU A 220 11.63 -7.45 4.01
C GLU A 220 10.21 -7.09 4.47
N LEU A 221 10.09 -6.63 5.71
CA LEU A 221 8.85 -6.10 6.24
C LEU A 221 9.06 -4.60 6.49
N LEU A 222 8.25 -3.79 5.85
CA LEU A 222 8.15 -2.37 6.11
C LEU A 222 6.94 -2.13 7.00
N GLN A 223 7.18 -1.66 8.21
CA GLN A 223 6.15 -1.42 9.21
C GLN A 223 6.33 -0.04 9.82
N ARG A 224 5.24 0.68 10.00
CA ARG A 224 5.25 1.89 10.81
C ARG A 224 5.44 1.54 12.27
N VAL A 225 6.28 2.32 12.97
CA VAL A 225 6.47 2.15 14.41
C VAL A 225 5.15 2.39 15.14
N PRO A 226 4.64 1.44 15.92
CA PRO A 226 3.41 1.62 16.69
C PRO A 226 3.48 2.85 17.61
N GLY A 227 2.36 3.58 17.73
CA GLY A 227 2.27 4.80 18.54
C GLY A 227 2.81 4.67 19.96
N PRO A 228 2.51 3.59 20.72
CA PRO A 228 3.07 3.37 22.05
C PRO A 228 4.60 3.29 22.05
N ILE A 229 5.20 2.64 21.05
CA ILE A 229 6.66 2.54 20.93
C ILE A 229 7.26 3.91 20.58
N ALA A 230 6.62 4.66 19.67
CA ALA A 230 7.04 6.01 19.33
C ALA A 230 6.95 6.94 20.56
N LEU A 231 5.90 6.82 21.36
CA LEU A 231 5.74 7.58 22.60
C LEU A 231 6.81 7.23 23.64
N ILE A 232 7.11 5.94 23.83
CA ILE A 232 8.20 5.51 24.73
C ILE A 232 9.54 6.09 24.28
N ARG A 233 9.82 6.09 22.97
CA ARG A 233 11.04 6.72 22.42
C ARG A 233 11.07 8.22 22.65
N GLN A 234 9.95 8.93 22.51
CA GLN A 234 9.86 10.36 22.78
C GLN A 234 10.04 10.69 24.27
N LEU A 235 9.37 9.94 25.14
CA LEU A 235 9.49 10.11 26.60
C LEU A 235 10.90 9.82 27.13
N SER A 236 11.64 8.99 26.44
CA SER A 236 13.03 8.68 26.76
C SER A 236 14.05 9.46 25.93
N ALA A 237 13.64 10.48 25.19
CA ALA A 237 14.55 11.27 24.34
C ALA A 237 15.72 11.88 25.12
N ASP A 238 15.49 12.26 26.38
CA ASP A 238 16.52 12.78 27.27
C ASP A 238 17.33 11.68 27.97
N ASN A 239 16.97 10.41 27.81
CA ASN A 239 17.71 9.29 28.37
C ASN A 239 18.97 9.00 27.52
N PRO A 240 20.17 8.98 28.10
CA PRO A 240 21.40 8.71 27.36
C PRO A 240 21.38 7.42 26.53
N SER A 241 20.77 6.36 27.05
CA SER A 241 20.65 5.08 26.32
C SER A 241 19.74 5.17 25.11
N ALA A 242 18.64 5.96 25.21
CA ALA A 242 17.76 6.22 24.08
C ALA A 242 18.44 7.08 23.01
N MET A 243 19.22 8.07 23.41
CA MET A 243 20.05 8.88 22.49
C MET A 243 21.05 8.00 21.74
N LEU A 244 21.74 7.10 22.42
CA LEU A 244 22.68 6.18 21.77
C LEU A 244 21.98 5.23 20.81
N TYR A 245 20.84 4.65 21.22
CA TYR A 245 20.04 3.78 20.36
C TYR A 245 19.58 4.52 19.10
N ASN A 246 19.01 5.71 19.24
CA ASN A 246 18.56 6.51 18.11
C ASN A 246 19.71 6.86 17.15
N THR A 247 20.87 7.19 17.68
CA THR A 247 22.06 7.51 16.88
C THR A 247 22.58 6.28 16.12
N LEU A 248 22.58 5.11 16.75
CA LEU A 248 22.96 3.84 16.11
C LEU A 248 21.96 3.40 15.04
N GLU A 249 20.66 3.59 15.28
CA GLU A 249 19.62 3.33 14.25
C GLU A 249 19.79 4.28 13.05
N MET A 250 20.08 5.57 13.29
CA MET A 250 20.39 6.50 12.20
C MET A 250 21.63 6.07 11.40
N CYS A 251 22.65 5.53 12.05
CA CYS A 251 23.82 4.98 11.35
C CYS A 251 23.44 3.80 10.45
N LYS A 252 22.63 2.86 10.92
CA LYS A 252 22.15 1.72 10.12
C LYS A 252 21.35 2.17 8.91
N VAL A 253 20.51 3.19 9.07
CA VAL A 253 19.71 3.78 7.99
C VAL A 253 20.60 4.45 6.94
N VAL A 254 21.72 5.06 7.32
CA VAL A 254 22.70 5.63 6.38
C VAL A 254 23.38 4.51 5.58
N ASP A 255 23.70 3.37 6.19
CA ASP A 255 24.25 2.21 5.49
C ASP A 255 23.24 1.57 4.51
N VAL A 256 21.94 1.66 4.78
CA VAL A 256 20.84 1.20 3.91
C VAL A 256 20.50 2.22 2.81
N LYS A 257 21.28 3.28 2.60
CA LYS A 257 21.10 4.28 1.54
C LYS A 257 19.71 4.89 1.47
N VAL A 258 19.22 5.39 2.60
CA VAL A 258 18.05 6.26 2.63
C VAL A 258 18.51 7.67 2.27
N ASP A 259 18.26 8.10 1.05
CA ASP A 259 18.44 9.50 0.69
C ASP A 259 17.25 10.30 1.24
N HIS A 260 17.49 11.10 2.27
CA HIS A 260 16.61 12.21 2.58
C HIS A 260 16.68 13.25 1.45
N VAL A 261 15.73 13.18 0.53
CA VAL A 261 15.62 14.18 -0.51
C VAL A 261 14.90 15.40 0.09
N ARG A 262 15.63 16.24 0.77
CA ARG A 262 15.40 17.67 0.95
C ARG A 262 16.18 18.31 2.10
N SER A 263 17.31 17.78 2.55
CA SER A 263 18.30 18.69 3.14
C SER A 263 19.29 19.04 2.05
N LYS A 264 19.47 20.30 1.80
CA LYS A 264 20.49 20.84 0.87
C LYS A 264 21.92 20.51 1.29
N ASP A 265 22.08 19.95 2.47
CA ASP A 265 23.33 19.44 2.98
C ASP A 265 23.10 18.03 3.49
N PRO A 266 23.74 16.99 2.94
CA PRO A 266 23.80 15.70 3.62
C PRO A 266 24.45 15.97 4.99
N PRO A 267 23.90 15.48 6.10
CA PRO A 267 24.63 15.52 7.37
C PRO A 267 25.95 14.79 7.09
N GLY A 268 27.03 15.54 7.03
CA GLY A 268 28.35 14.98 6.73
C GLY A 268 28.68 13.91 7.77
N GLN A 269 29.42 12.89 7.41
CA GLN A 269 29.95 11.87 8.34
C GLN A 269 30.55 12.46 9.62
N ALA A 270 31.00 13.71 9.56
CA ALA A 270 31.50 14.46 10.69
C ALA A 270 30.42 14.83 11.73
N CYS A 271 29.20 15.12 11.30
CA CYS A 271 28.10 15.45 12.22
C CYS A 271 27.61 14.18 12.94
N LEU A 272 27.48 13.07 12.21
CA LEU A 272 27.04 11.78 12.77
C LEU A 272 28.05 11.27 13.82
N SER A 273 29.37 11.42 13.57
CA SER A 273 30.41 11.01 14.53
C SER A 273 30.41 11.87 15.80
N ALA A 274 30.06 13.15 15.70
CA ALA A 274 29.93 14.03 16.86
C ALA A 274 28.72 13.66 17.73
N GLU A 275 27.59 13.35 17.13
CA GLU A 275 26.36 12.91 17.83
C GLU A 275 26.59 11.56 18.53
N ILE A 276 27.23 10.60 17.88
CA ILE A 276 27.59 9.31 18.47
C ILE A 276 28.52 9.53 19.68
N LEU A 277 29.54 10.36 19.52
CA LEU A 277 30.47 10.63 20.59
C LEU A 277 29.78 11.29 21.79
N HIS A 278 28.90 12.24 21.55
CA HIS A 278 28.09 12.87 22.58
C HIS A 278 27.16 11.86 23.29
N ALA A 279 26.48 10.98 22.55
CA ALA A 279 25.64 9.94 23.13
C ALA A 279 26.44 8.95 23.98
N ILE A 280 27.61 8.52 23.53
CA ILE A 280 28.53 7.66 24.31
C ILE A 280 28.98 8.35 25.59
N GLN A 281 29.41 9.60 25.52
CA GLN A 281 29.80 10.37 26.69
C GLN A 281 28.68 10.53 27.71
N ALA A 282 27.44 10.78 27.22
CA ALA A 282 26.26 10.87 28.07
C ALA A 282 25.95 9.53 28.78
N ASN A 283 26.07 8.39 28.08
CA ASN A 283 25.90 7.05 28.69
C ASN A 283 27.00 6.77 29.76
N ILE A 284 28.24 7.10 29.48
CA ILE A 284 29.34 6.94 30.47
C ILE A 284 29.10 7.80 31.71
N ALA A 285 28.68 9.06 31.53
CA ALA A 285 28.36 9.96 32.62
C ALA A 285 27.15 9.44 33.44
N ALA A 286 26.11 8.94 32.80
CA ALA A 286 24.96 8.33 33.49
C ALA A 286 25.37 7.10 34.29
N ALA A 287 26.20 6.21 33.73
CA ALA A 287 26.70 5.03 34.41
C ALA A 287 27.53 5.39 35.65
N ALA A 288 28.29 6.50 35.60
CA ALA A 288 29.13 6.95 36.73
C ALA A 288 28.29 7.47 37.92
N VAL A 289 27.06 7.93 37.69
CA VAL A 289 26.19 8.48 38.75
C VAL A 289 25.28 7.40 39.34
N GLU A 290 25.08 6.29 38.65
CA GLU A 290 24.18 5.22 39.10
C GLU A 290 24.74 4.47 40.33
N LEU A 291 23.84 4.24 41.31
CA LEU A 291 24.21 3.63 42.60
C LEU A 291 24.27 2.08 42.53
N THR A 292 23.63 1.46 41.56
CA THR A 292 23.59 0.01 41.46
C THR A 292 24.39 -0.52 40.27
N THR A 293 25.19 -1.57 40.52
CA THR A 293 26.00 -2.20 39.48
C THR A 293 25.18 -2.80 38.33
N VAL A 294 23.89 -3.12 38.57
CA VAL A 294 23.00 -3.63 37.55
C VAL A 294 22.61 -2.52 36.59
N GLN A 295 22.22 -1.36 37.11
CA GLN A 295 21.88 -0.18 36.30
C GLN A 295 23.09 0.38 35.58
N GLN A 296 24.26 0.44 36.24
CA GLN A 296 25.53 0.83 35.57
C GLN A 296 25.81 -0.04 34.34
N LYS A 297 25.64 -1.36 34.44
CA LYS A 297 25.83 -2.28 33.32
C LYS A 297 24.81 -2.07 32.18
N CYS A 298 23.61 -1.58 32.49
CA CYS A 298 22.61 -1.26 31.44
C CYS A 298 23.05 -0.12 30.54
N TYR A 299 23.75 0.88 31.07
CA TYR A 299 24.27 2.00 30.29
C TYR A 299 25.56 1.67 29.51
N LEU A 300 26.30 0.64 29.90
CA LEU A 300 27.59 0.26 29.32
C LEU A 300 27.50 -0.93 28.34
N ARG A 301 26.35 -1.52 28.18
CA ARG A 301 26.06 -2.59 27.19
C ARG A 301 25.47 -2.06 25.92
#